data_62fb1a0d132707a2e93e16ed591b3eeb
#
_entry.id   62fb1a0d132707a2e93e16ed591b3eeb
#
_cell.length_a   1.000
_cell.length_b   1.000
_cell.length_c   1.000
_cell.angle_alpha   90.00
_cell.angle_beta   90.00
_cell.angle_gamma   90.00
#
_symmetry.space_group_name_H-M   'P 1'
#
loop_
_entity.id
_entity.type
_entity.pdbx_description
1 polymer ?
#
loop_
_entity_poly.entity_id
_entity_poly.type
_entity_poly.pdbx_seq_one_letter_code
_entity_poly.pdbx_strand_id
1 'polypeptide(L)'
;MSFTRNFAPYYLAGLIPSRKEETGGCDRGPNADRPAASLEMVYFCPIQNHTQTINNIDFMGKILVVGAGGVSTVAVKKMAMNADVFTDIMLASRTKSKCDRIAEDIKNVRVRTAEVDADNEDELVRLFEDFRPELVVNLALPYQDLHIMNACLKYGVSYLDTANYEPLDEAKYEYSWQWAYKDRFREAGLTAILGCGFDPGVTGVFTAYAAKHHFDELHTLDIVDCNAGDHHKAFATNFNPEINIREITQKGRYYEDGKWHETEPLSVHQALNYPNVGPRESYLMYHEELESLVKNYPTLRRARFWMTFGQEYLTHLRVMQNIGMTSIKPILYKGVEIVPIQFLKAVLPDPGELGENYTGETSIGCRIRGLKDGCEQTYYVYNNCSHRAAYEETGAQGVSYTTGVPAMIGAKMFLEGQWRRPGVWNVEEFDPDPFMKELNVQGLPWHEIFGGDLEL
;
A
#
# COMPACT_ATOMS: atom_id res chain seq x y z
N MET A 1 0.38 -5.17 49.26
CA MET A 1 -0.28 -6.45 48.95
C MET A 1 -0.13 -6.67 47.48
N SER A 2 0.69 -7.64 47.12
CA SER A 2 1.12 -8.00 45.76
C SER A 2 0.11 -8.95 45.14
N PHE A 3 -0.35 -8.70 43.90
CA PHE A 3 -1.04 -9.70 43.10
C PHE A 3 -0.35 -9.78 41.72
N THR A 4 0.56 -10.73 41.62
CA THR A 4 1.06 -11.27 40.36
C THR A 4 0.00 -12.21 39.79
N ARG A 5 -0.47 -11.98 38.55
CA ARG A 5 -1.20 -12.99 37.79
C ARG A 5 -0.37 -13.41 36.57
N ASN A 6 0.07 -14.67 36.66
CA ASN A 6 0.64 -15.44 35.56
C ASN A 6 -0.46 -15.75 34.53
N PHE A 7 -0.22 -15.46 33.24
CA PHE A 7 -0.97 -16.03 32.14
C PHE A 7 -0.08 -17.09 31.46
N ALA A 8 -0.53 -18.36 31.52
CA ALA A 8 0.01 -19.45 30.73
C ALA A 8 -0.69 -19.52 29.35
N PRO A 9 0.01 -19.92 28.29
CA PRO A 9 -0.61 -20.08 26.99
C PRO A 9 -1.31 -21.43 26.88
N TYR A 10 -2.58 -21.41 26.46
CA TYR A 10 -3.32 -22.62 26.11
C TYR A 10 -2.97 -23.03 24.66
N TYR A 11 -2.29 -24.16 24.52
CA TYR A 11 -2.22 -24.93 23.29
C TYR A 11 -3.48 -25.80 23.18
N LEU A 12 -4.32 -25.55 22.18
CA LEU A 12 -5.37 -26.46 21.76
C LEU A 12 -4.88 -27.25 20.54
N ALA A 13 -4.55 -28.52 20.78
CA ALA A 13 -4.32 -29.48 19.73
C ALA A 13 -5.67 -29.94 19.15
N GLY A 14 -5.99 -29.55 17.94
CA GLY A 14 -7.13 -30.04 17.15
C GLY A 14 -6.72 -31.24 16.33
N LEU A 15 -7.37 -32.38 16.59
CA LEU A 15 -7.25 -33.64 15.88
C LEU A 15 -7.77 -33.52 14.43
N ILE A 16 -6.94 -33.91 13.47
CA ILE A 16 -7.30 -34.06 12.06
C ILE A 16 -7.92 -35.44 11.85
N PRO A 17 -9.13 -35.57 11.28
CA PRO A 17 -9.64 -36.88 10.87
C PRO A 17 -9.06 -37.28 9.50
N SER A 18 -8.46 -38.46 9.46
CA SER A 18 -8.00 -39.14 8.25
C SER A 18 -9.16 -39.42 7.28
N ARG A 19 -9.08 -38.93 6.06
CA ARG A 19 -9.96 -39.36 4.94
C ARG A 19 -9.32 -40.55 4.22
N LYS A 20 -10.14 -41.55 4.04
CA LYS A 20 -9.85 -42.78 3.28
C LYS A 20 -9.69 -42.46 1.80
N GLU A 21 -8.65 -43.08 1.20
CA GLU A 21 -8.45 -43.18 -0.22
C GLU A 21 -9.51 -44.08 -0.85
N GLU A 22 -10.23 -43.62 -1.86
CA GLU A 22 -10.91 -44.49 -2.82
C GLU A 22 -10.10 -44.51 -4.13
N THR A 23 -9.70 -45.72 -4.46
CA THR A 23 -8.93 -46.12 -5.62
C THR A 23 -9.81 -46.14 -6.87
N GLY A 24 -9.48 -45.38 -7.88
CA GLY A 24 -9.97 -45.52 -9.25
C GLY A 24 -8.79 -45.78 -10.18
N GLY A 25 -8.61 -47.02 -10.55
CA GLY A 25 -7.52 -47.47 -11.44
C GLY A 25 -7.78 -47.10 -12.90
N CYS A 26 -6.71 -46.79 -13.62
CA CYS A 26 -6.62 -46.95 -15.04
C CYS A 26 -5.21 -47.45 -15.41
N ASP A 27 -5.19 -48.70 -15.91
CA ASP A 27 -4.03 -49.42 -16.40
C ASP A 27 -3.36 -48.74 -17.61
N ARG A 28 -2.04 -48.67 -17.61
CA ARG A 28 -1.18 -48.84 -18.79
C ARG A 28 0.19 -49.32 -18.38
N GLY A 29 0.55 -50.47 -18.90
CA GLY A 29 1.74 -51.23 -18.67
C GLY A 29 3.03 -50.63 -19.29
N PRO A 30 4.14 -51.37 -19.16
CA PRO A 30 5.48 -50.83 -19.05
C PRO A 30 6.26 -50.78 -20.39
N ASN A 31 7.19 -49.86 -20.55
CA ASN A 31 8.36 -50.11 -21.33
C ASN A 31 9.59 -49.30 -20.87
N ALA A 32 10.66 -50.05 -20.89
CA ALA A 32 12.02 -49.78 -20.47
C ALA A 32 12.72 -48.70 -21.32
N ASP A 33 13.65 -48.00 -20.73
CA ASP A 33 15.07 -47.91 -21.04
C ASP A 33 15.66 -46.60 -20.50
N ARG A 34 16.56 -46.73 -19.55
CA ARG A 34 17.49 -45.68 -19.15
C ARG A 34 18.84 -45.89 -19.83
N PRO A 35 19.50 -44.87 -20.34
CA PRO A 35 20.95 -44.88 -20.44
C PRO A 35 21.60 -44.05 -19.32
N ALA A 36 22.80 -44.51 -18.97
CA ALA A 36 23.64 -44.09 -17.87
C ALA A 36 24.11 -42.64 -17.94
N ALA A 37 24.18 -42.04 -16.75
CA ALA A 37 24.82 -40.74 -16.54
C ALA A 37 26.35 -40.87 -16.57
N SER A 38 27.02 -40.13 -17.45
CA SER A 38 28.45 -39.90 -17.41
C SER A 38 28.77 -38.74 -16.46
N LEU A 39 29.65 -39.01 -15.48
CA LEU A 39 30.25 -38.00 -14.61
C LEU A 39 31.31 -37.22 -15.41
N GLU A 40 31.08 -35.96 -15.67
CA GLU A 40 32.11 -35.00 -16.04
C GLU A 40 32.71 -34.34 -14.82
N MET A 41 34.01 -34.53 -14.65
CA MET A 41 34.82 -33.93 -13.60
C MET A 41 35.17 -32.48 -14.00
N VAL A 42 34.61 -31.49 -13.31
CA VAL A 42 34.96 -30.08 -13.50
C VAL A 42 36.18 -29.74 -12.62
N TYR A 43 37.29 -29.40 -13.27
CA TYR A 43 38.48 -28.88 -12.58
C TYR A 43 38.23 -27.46 -12.08
N PHE A 44 38.34 -27.27 -10.78
CA PHE A 44 38.41 -25.94 -10.14
C PHE A 44 39.81 -25.35 -10.31
N CYS A 45 39.88 -24.21 -10.99
CA CYS A 45 41.06 -23.35 -11.01
C CYS A 45 40.90 -22.31 -9.85
N PRO A 46 41.86 -22.18 -8.93
CA PRO A 46 41.76 -21.20 -7.88
C PRO A 46 42.18 -19.82 -8.39
N ILE A 47 41.21 -18.96 -8.65
CA ILE A 47 41.46 -17.50 -8.81
C ILE A 47 41.61 -16.92 -7.40
N GLN A 48 42.83 -16.48 -7.09
CA GLN A 48 43.07 -15.66 -5.88
C GLN A 48 42.42 -14.29 -6.08
N ASN A 49 41.23 -14.13 -5.52
CA ASN A 49 40.64 -12.79 -5.31
C ASN A 49 41.07 -12.27 -3.95
N HIS A 50 41.91 -11.23 -3.94
CA HIS A 50 42.06 -10.36 -2.79
C HIS A 50 40.74 -9.64 -2.55
N THR A 51 39.88 -10.24 -1.75
CA THR A 51 38.70 -9.61 -1.21
C THR A 51 39.18 -8.69 -0.06
N GLN A 52 39.24 -7.40 -0.32
CA GLN A 52 39.14 -6.43 0.78
C GLN A 52 37.78 -6.64 1.41
N THR A 53 37.75 -7.26 2.57
CA THR A 53 36.60 -7.31 3.46
C THR A 53 36.39 -5.92 4.03
N ILE A 54 35.71 -5.05 3.27
CA ILE A 54 35.09 -3.85 3.83
C ILE A 54 34.02 -4.38 4.78
N ASN A 55 34.08 -4.00 6.03
CA ASN A 55 33.06 -4.32 7.03
C ASN A 55 31.71 -3.77 6.58
N ASN A 56 30.93 -4.59 5.88
CA ASN A 56 29.56 -4.28 5.41
C ASN A 56 28.51 -4.31 6.53
N ILE A 57 28.91 -4.33 7.80
CA ILE A 57 27.98 -4.46 8.94
C ILE A 57 27.31 -3.12 9.30
N ASP A 58 27.85 -1.98 8.85
CA ASP A 58 27.34 -0.64 9.24
C ASP A 58 26.22 -0.08 8.35
N PHE A 59 25.75 -0.79 7.32
CA PHE A 59 24.81 -0.25 6.33
C PHE A 59 23.50 -1.02 6.19
N MET A 60 23.34 -2.15 6.83
CA MET A 60 22.11 -2.96 6.68
C MET A 60 20.99 -2.45 7.58
N GLY A 61 19.82 -2.19 6.97
CA GLY A 61 18.58 -1.84 7.69
C GLY A 61 18.36 -0.35 7.94
N LYS A 62 19.04 0.54 7.20
CA LYS A 62 18.91 2.01 7.33
C LYS A 62 17.82 2.54 6.41
N ILE A 63 16.75 3.07 7.00
CA ILE A 63 15.58 3.60 6.29
C ILE A 63 15.42 5.09 6.56
N LEU A 64 15.19 5.85 5.48
CA LEU A 64 14.72 7.23 5.60
C LEU A 64 13.22 7.28 5.24
N VAL A 65 12.40 7.77 6.14
CA VAL A 65 10.97 8.03 5.93
C VAL A 65 10.77 9.53 5.74
N VAL A 66 10.17 9.93 4.63
CA VAL A 66 9.81 11.33 4.33
C VAL A 66 8.31 11.51 4.53
N GLY A 67 7.92 12.45 5.40
CA GLY A 67 6.54 12.68 5.83
C GLY A 67 6.33 12.33 7.31
N ALA A 68 5.47 13.07 8.01
CA ALA A 68 5.19 12.88 9.45
C ALA A 68 3.69 13.02 9.75
N GLY A 69 2.88 12.23 9.03
CA GLY A 69 1.43 12.11 9.21
C GLY A 69 1.02 10.82 9.93
N GLY A 70 -0.27 10.49 9.90
CA GLY A 70 -0.82 9.28 10.49
C GLY A 70 -0.21 8.00 9.90
N VAL A 71 -0.03 7.94 8.58
CA VAL A 71 0.61 6.80 7.88
C VAL A 71 2.06 6.61 8.36
N SER A 72 2.82 7.70 8.47
CA SER A 72 4.22 7.65 8.96
C SER A 72 4.28 7.21 10.42
N THR A 73 3.29 7.61 11.25
CA THR A 73 3.18 7.15 12.65
C THR A 73 3.10 5.63 12.72
N VAL A 74 2.24 5.03 11.89
CA VAL A 74 2.10 3.57 11.80
C VAL A 74 3.37 2.94 11.25
N ALA A 75 3.84 3.38 10.07
CA ALA A 75 4.97 2.77 9.39
C ALA A 75 6.23 2.75 10.28
N VAL A 76 6.58 3.88 10.90
CA VAL A 76 7.78 3.98 11.77
C VAL A 76 7.64 3.14 13.03
N LYS A 77 6.45 3.10 13.66
CA LYS A 77 6.21 2.21 14.82
C LYS A 77 6.29 0.74 14.44
N LYS A 78 5.72 0.34 13.29
CA LYS A 78 5.83 -1.03 12.77
C LYS A 78 7.27 -1.40 12.37
N MET A 79 8.03 -0.47 11.77
CA MET A 79 9.47 -0.64 11.55
C MET A 79 10.21 -0.87 12.86
N ALA A 80 9.89 -0.11 13.89
CA ALA A 80 10.49 -0.28 15.22
C ALA A 80 10.15 -1.64 15.86
N MET A 81 8.95 -2.18 15.63
CA MET A 81 8.57 -3.54 16.06
C MET A 81 9.36 -4.63 15.32
N ASN A 82 9.92 -4.34 14.15
CA ASN A 82 10.78 -5.21 13.34
C ASN A 82 12.25 -4.72 13.37
N ALA A 83 12.78 -4.41 14.54
CA ALA A 83 14.11 -3.82 14.75
C ALA A 83 15.27 -4.72 14.31
N ASP A 84 15.04 -6.00 14.10
CA ASP A 84 15.98 -6.96 13.50
C ASP A 84 16.24 -6.69 12.03
N VAL A 85 15.28 -6.08 11.32
CA VAL A 85 15.39 -5.64 9.93
C VAL A 85 15.68 -4.15 9.83
N PHE A 86 14.99 -3.32 10.61
CA PHE A 86 15.10 -1.85 10.61
C PHE A 86 16.02 -1.38 11.73
N THR A 87 17.31 -1.27 11.48
CA THR A 87 18.32 -1.03 12.51
C THR A 87 18.56 0.46 12.84
N ASP A 88 18.31 1.36 11.90
CA ASP A 88 18.45 2.82 12.06
C ASP A 88 17.39 3.52 11.18
N ILE A 89 16.51 4.28 11.78
CA ILE A 89 15.39 4.94 11.12
C ILE A 89 15.61 6.46 11.19
N MET A 90 15.54 7.14 10.05
CA MET A 90 15.42 8.58 9.96
C MET A 90 14.01 8.97 9.56
N LEU A 91 13.34 9.81 10.35
CA LEU A 91 12.05 10.40 10.01
C LEU A 91 12.21 11.89 9.74
N ALA A 92 11.86 12.33 8.55
CA ALA A 92 12.06 13.71 8.11
C ALA A 92 10.78 14.34 7.54
N SER A 93 10.54 15.59 7.83
CA SER A 93 9.43 16.38 7.25
C SER A 93 9.70 17.88 7.42
N ARG A 94 8.92 18.73 6.77
CA ARG A 94 8.96 20.21 6.95
C ARG A 94 8.67 20.67 8.39
N THR A 95 8.05 19.82 9.20
CA THR A 95 7.73 20.11 10.60
C THR A 95 8.41 19.11 11.50
N LYS A 96 9.67 19.37 11.83
CA LYS A 96 10.49 18.47 12.67
C LYS A 96 9.81 18.08 13.99
N SER A 97 9.05 18.98 14.62
CA SER A 97 8.34 18.69 15.86
C SER A 97 7.29 17.58 15.73
N LYS A 98 6.70 17.35 14.53
CA LYS A 98 5.85 16.19 14.27
C LYS A 98 6.68 14.89 14.23
N CYS A 99 7.86 14.93 13.63
CA CYS A 99 8.79 13.80 13.64
C CYS A 99 9.24 13.45 15.06
N ASP A 100 9.61 14.45 15.85
CA ASP A 100 10.05 14.28 17.25
C ASP A 100 8.98 13.60 18.10
N ARG A 101 7.70 14.00 17.93
CA ARG A 101 6.55 13.41 18.64
C ARG A 101 6.36 11.92 18.29
N ILE A 102 6.49 11.55 17.01
CA ILE A 102 6.40 10.15 16.58
C ILE A 102 7.56 9.32 17.17
N ALA A 103 8.78 9.89 17.18
CA ALA A 103 9.98 9.21 17.68
C ALA A 103 10.02 9.09 19.21
N GLU A 104 9.33 9.97 19.95
CA GLU A 104 9.38 10.04 21.42
C GLU A 104 8.97 8.73 22.11
N ASP A 105 7.98 8.04 21.57
CA ASP A 105 7.44 6.78 22.11
C ASP A 105 8.29 5.55 21.77
N ILE A 106 9.23 5.66 20.81
CA ILE A 106 10.01 4.53 20.29
C ILE A 106 11.33 4.43 21.04
N LYS A 107 11.58 3.29 21.73
CA LYS A 107 12.77 3.10 22.57
C LYS A 107 13.65 1.90 22.19
N ASN A 108 13.15 1.02 21.33
CA ASN A 108 13.81 -0.24 20.99
C ASN A 108 14.67 -0.19 19.73
N VAL A 109 14.57 0.87 18.95
CA VAL A 109 15.40 1.14 17.77
C VAL A 109 15.77 2.61 17.77
N ARG A 110 16.87 2.95 17.08
CA ARG A 110 17.28 4.34 16.94
C ARG A 110 16.42 5.03 15.88
N VAL A 111 15.58 5.98 16.31
CA VAL A 111 14.85 6.89 15.42
C VAL A 111 15.48 8.27 15.51
N ARG A 112 16.02 8.75 14.40
CA ARG A 112 16.53 10.13 14.22
C ARG A 112 15.45 10.97 13.57
N THR A 113 15.46 12.27 13.83
CA THR A 113 14.52 13.21 13.24
C THR A 113 15.25 14.33 12.53
N ALA A 114 14.70 14.77 11.41
CA ALA A 114 15.24 15.90 10.65
C ALA A 114 14.13 16.82 10.12
N GLU A 115 14.48 18.07 9.86
CA GLU A 115 13.69 18.97 9.04
C GLU A 115 14.17 18.89 7.61
N VAL A 116 13.23 18.75 6.66
CA VAL A 116 13.53 18.75 5.21
C VAL A 116 12.32 19.24 4.43
N ASP A 117 12.56 20.08 3.45
CA ASP A 117 11.57 20.39 2.42
C ASP A 117 11.71 19.40 1.26
N ALA A 118 10.72 18.54 1.10
CA ALA A 118 10.71 17.50 0.05
C ALA A 118 10.54 18.07 -1.36
N ASP A 119 10.16 19.34 -1.51
CA ASP A 119 10.17 20.06 -2.79
C ASP A 119 11.59 20.55 -3.16
N ASN A 120 12.55 20.47 -2.22
CA ASN A 120 13.95 20.88 -2.41
C ASN A 120 14.88 19.67 -2.56
N GLU A 121 15.18 19.28 -3.81
CA GLU A 121 16.02 18.13 -4.11
C GLU A 121 17.44 18.21 -3.48
N ASP A 122 18.01 19.41 -3.36
CA ASP A 122 19.34 19.58 -2.79
C ASP A 122 19.36 19.41 -1.26
N GLU A 123 18.25 19.74 -0.58
CA GLU A 123 18.10 19.43 0.85
C GLU A 123 17.97 17.92 1.07
N LEU A 124 17.16 17.26 0.24
CA LEU A 124 17.02 15.80 0.27
C LEU A 124 18.37 15.10 0.05
N VAL A 125 19.14 15.50 -0.97
CA VAL A 125 20.46 14.90 -1.25
C VAL A 125 21.41 15.08 -0.07
N ARG A 126 21.48 16.28 0.53
CA ARG A 126 22.32 16.50 1.75
C ARG A 126 21.89 15.59 2.91
N LEU A 127 20.58 15.42 3.11
CA LEU A 127 20.06 14.51 4.13
C LEU A 127 20.43 13.04 3.84
N PHE A 128 20.42 12.64 2.56
CA PHE A 128 20.83 11.29 2.16
C PHE A 128 22.35 11.09 2.36
N GLU A 129 23.18 12.07 2.06
CA GLU A 129 24.63 12.05 2.32
C GLU A 129 24.96 11.88 3.81
N ASP A 130 24.25 12.60 4.67
CA ASP A 130 24.43 12.55 6.12
C ASP A 130 23.96 11.23 6.73
N PHE A 131 22.81 10.74 6.32
CA PHE A 131 22.19 9.54 6.91
C PHE A 131 22.61 8.24 6.20
N ARG A 132 22.80 8.27 4.89
CA ARG A 132 23.13 7.12 4.03
C ARG A 132 22.09 6.00 4.09
N PRO A 133 20.84 6.25 3.72
CA PRO A 133 19.79 5.22 3.72
C PRO A 133 20.02 4.19 2.62
N GLU A 134 19.51 2.98 2.82
CA GLU A 134 19.39 1.96 1.76
C GLU A 134 18.11 2.12 0.93
N LEU A 135 17.07 2.66 1.56
CA LEU A 135 15.78 2.93 0.95
C LEU A 135 15.20 4.24 1.50
N VAL A 136 14.63 5.03 0.61
CA VAL A 136 13.78 6.17 0.97
C VAL A 136 12.32 5.73 0.84
N VAL A 137 11.57 5.84 1.94
CA VAL A 137 10.12 5.57 2.00
C VAL A 137 9.39 6.90 2.00
N ASN A 138 8.74 7.21 0.91
CA ASN A 138 7.99 8.45 0.73
C ASN A 138 6.56 8.30 1.25
N LEU A 139 6.25 8.94 2.35
CA LEU A 139 4.92 9.06 2.96
C LEU A 139 4.50 10.54 3.06
N ALA A 140 5.09 11.39 2.23
CA ALA A 140 4.71 12.78 2.03
C ALA A 140 3.48 12.86 1.11
N LEU A 141 3.15 14.05 0.64
CA LEU A 141 2.06 14.21 -0.33
C LEU A 141 2.53 13.79 -1.73
N PRO A 142 1.62 13.32 -2.59
CA PRO A 142 1.97 12.86 -3.95
C PRO A 142 2.65 13.93 -4.82
N TYR A 143 2.48 15.20 -4.50
CA TYR A 143 3.14 16.32 -5.19
C TYR A 143 4.68 16.26 -5.12
N GLN A 144 5.26 15.64 -4.08
CA GLN A 144 6.68 15.54 -3.85
C GLN A 144 7.36 14.32 -4.51
N ASP A 145 6.59 13.37 -5.05
CA ASP A 145 7.12 12.09 -5.53
C ASP A 145 8.27 12.26 -6.52
N LEU A 146 8.09 13.10 -7.56
CA LEU A 146 9.11 13.27 -8.59
C LEU A 146 10.35 13.99 -8.08
N HIS A 147 10.22 14.92 -7.13
CA HIS A 147 11.37 15.57 -6.47
C HIS A 147 12.18 14.57 -5.65
N ILE A 148 11.49 13.72 -4.89
CA ILE A 148 12.15 12.68 -4.09
C ILE A 148 12.80 11.64 -5.00
N MET A 149 12.12 11.18 -6.07
CA MET A 149 12.69 10.25 -7.06
C MET A 149 13.92 10.82 -7.76
N ASN A 150 13.93 12.12 -8.10
CA ASN A 150 15.11 12.81 -8.63
C ASN A 150 16.27 12.84 -7.63
N ALA A 151 16.00 13.18 -6.36
CA ALA A 151 17.00 13.17 -5.30
C ALA A 151 17.55 11.75 -5.09
N CYS A 152 16.70 10.72 -5.13
CA CYS A 152 17.13 9.32 -5.04
C CYS A 152 18.08 8.94 -6.17
N LEU A 153 17.79 9.33 -7.41
CA LEU A 153 18.68 9.10 -8.56
C LEU A 153 20.00 9.89 -8.46
N LYS A 154 19.95 11.14 -7.97
CA LYS A 154 21.18 11.97 -7.79
C LYS A 154 22.13 11.36 -6.77
N TYR A 155 21.60 10.83 -5.67
CA TYR A 155 22.38 10.24 -4.60
C TYR A 155 22.75 8.78 -4.86
N GLY A 156 21.90 8.02 -5.51
CA GLY A 156 22.06 6.58 -5.74
C GLY A 156 21.40 5.71 -4.66
N VAL A 157 20.15 6.01 -4.29
CA VAL A 157 19.35 5.25 -3.31
C VAL A 157 18.00 4.81 -3.91
N SER A 158 17.48 3.66 -3.47
CA SER A 158 16.20 3.12 -3.89
C SER A 158 15.02 3.86 -3.25
N TYR A 159 13.84 3.73 -3.83
CA TYR A 159 12.62 4.48 -3.53
C TYR A 159 11.41 3.58 -3.30
N LEU A 160 10.51 3.98 -2.40
CA LEU A 160 9.19 3.38 -2.21
C LEU A 160 8.19 4.48 -1.85
N ASP A 161 6.96 4.41 -2.40
CA ASP A 161 5.83 5.25 -2.03
C ASP A 161 4.54 4.46 -1.79
N THR A 162 3.47 5.18 -1.44
CA THR A 162 2.14 4.60 -1.16
C THR A 162 1.04 5.15 -2.05
N ALA A 163 1.37 5.97 -3.03
CA ALA A 163 0.44 6.61 -3.96
C ALA A 163 1.15 6.92 -5.27
N ASN A 164 0.46 7.50 -6.24
CA ASN A 164 1.07 8.01 -7.48
C ASN A 164 1.28 9.53 -7.41
N TYR A 165 2.19 10.04 -8.26
CA TYR A 165 2.37 11.48 -8.43
C TYR A 165 1.10 12.17 -8.92
N GLU A 166 0.80 13.33 -8.34
CA GLU A 166 -0.29 14.21 -8.73
C GLU A 166 0.21 15.65 -8.91
N PRO A 167 -0.06 16.33 -10.05
CA PRO A 167 0.21 17.75 -10.20
C PRO A 167 -0.62 18.61 -9.25
N LEU A 168 -0.03 19.70 -8.73
CA LEU A 168 -0.74 20.62 -7.82
C LEU A 168 -1.91 21.36 -8.51
N ASP A 169 -1.76 21.68 -9.78
CA ASP A 169 -2.67 22.54 -10.57
C ASP A 169 -3.72 21.75 -11.35
N GLU A 170 -3.61 20.42 -11.38
CA GLU A 170 -4.54 19.53 -12.07
C GLU A 170 -4.80 18.28 -11.21
N ALA A 171 -6.07 17.93 -10.99
CA ALA A 171 -6.42 16.66 -10.38
C ALA A 171 -6.28 15.54 -11.41
N LYS A 172 -5.10 14.93 -11.47
CA LYS A 172 -4.75 13.91 -12.46
C LYS A 172 -3.88 12.83 -11.83
N TYR A 173 -4.49 11.69 -11.60
CA TYR A 173 -3.89 10.53 -10.96
C TYR A 173 -3.42 9.55 -12.04
N GLU A 174 -2.12 9.53 -12.37
CA GLU A 174 -1.54 8.67 -13.40
C GLU A 174 -0.13 8.22 -13.02
N TYR A 175 0.17 6.94 -13.15
CA TYR A 175 1.51 6.40 -12.97
C TYR A 175 2.49 6.76 -14.09
N SER A 176 1.99 7.26 -15.23
CA SER A 176 2.81 7.59 -16.40
C SER A 176 4.01 8.48 -16.08
N TRP A 177 3.84 9.43 -15.14
CA TRP A 177 4.89 10.33 -14.67
C TRP A 177 6.06 9.58 -13.99
N GLN A 178 5.75 8.64 -13.11
CA GLN A 178 6.73 7.85 -12.38
C GLN A 178 7.30 6.72 -13.25
N TRP A 179 6.49 6.08 -14.10
CA TRP A 179 6.98 5.06 -15.05
C TRP A 179 8.00 5.61 -16.03
N ALA A 180 7.97 6.90 -16.36
CA ALA A 180 8.98 7.56 -17.19
C ALA A 180 10.40 7.51 -16.58
N TYR A 181 10.51 7.23 -15.28
CA TYR A 181 11.80 7.05 -14.59
C TYR A 181 12.37 5.64 -14.70
N LYS A 182 11.65 4.68 -15.28
CA LYS A 182 12.01 3.24 -15.27
C LYS A 182 13.41 2.96 -15.79
N ASP A 183 13.78 3.55 -16.92
CA ASP A 183 15.11 3.33 -17.51
C ASP A 183 16.21 3.97 -16.67
N ARG A 184 16.00 5.17 -16.14
CA ARG A 184 16.97 5.87 -15.27
C ARG A 184 17.26 5.06 -13.99
N PHE A 185 16.22 4.53 -13.33
CA PHE A 185 16.38 3.66 -12.16
C PHE A 185 17.07 2.34 -12.52
N ARG A 186 16.72 1.75 -13.66
CA ARG A 186 17.35 0.51 -14.15
C ARG A 186 18.84 0.70 -14.43
N GLU A 187 19.22 1.75 -15.13
CA GLU A 187 20.60 2.08 -15.46
C GLU A 187 21.46 2.40 -14.21
N ALA A 188 20.85 3.02 -13.21
CA ALA A 188 21.46 3.29 -11.91
C ALA A 188 21.55 2.04 -11.00
N GLY A 189 20.94 0.90 -11.38
CA GLY A 189 20.86 -0.30 -10.54
C GLY A 189 19.94 -0.15 -9.33
N LEU A 190 19.04 0.85 -9.33
CA LEU A 190 18.15 1.19 -8.24
C LEU A 190 16.73 0.64 -8.48
N THR A 191 16.01 0.39 -7.39
CA THR A 191 14.63 -0.05 -7.40
C THR A 191 13.71 1.10 -6.94
N ALA A 192 12.64 1.37 -7.67
CA ALA A 192 11.51 2.14 -7.18
C ALA A 192 10.27 1.23 -7.10
N ILE A 193 9.64 1.17 -5.93
CA ILE A 193 8.41 0.44 -5.64
C ILE A 193 7.29 1.45 -5.51
N LEU A 194 6.28 1.36 -6.38
CA LEU A 194 5.19 2.32 -6.44
C LEU A 194 3.90 1.77 -5.85
N GLY A 195 3.18 2.64 -5.15
CA GLY A 195 1.86 2.36 -4.63
C GLY A 195 1.86 1.23 -3.60
N CYS A 196 2.73 1.27 -2.60
CA CYS A 196 2.84 0.24 -1.56
C CYS A 196 2.05 0.62 -0.29
N GLY A 197 0.78 1.04 -0.50
CA GLY A 197 -0.21 1.26 0.55
C GLY A 197 -1.20 0.10 0.64
N PHE A 198 -2.48 0.41 0.87
CA PHE A 198 -3.52 -0.61 0.78
C PHE A 198 -4.17 -0.59 -0.61
N ASP A 199 -4.75 0.51 -0.97
CA ASP A 199 -5.25 0.90 -2.28
C ASP A 199 -4.69 2.31 -2.61
N PRO A 200 -3.69 2.35 -3.49
CA PRO A 200 -2.97 1.24 -4.14
C PRO A 200 -2.03 0.49 -3.17
N GLY A 201 -1.85 -0.80 -3.43
CA GLY A 201 -0.87 -1.62 -2.72
C GLY A 201 -1.35 -3.04 -2.43
N VAL A 202 -1.94 -3.29 -1.27
CA VAL A 202 -2.44 -4.63 -0.91
C VAL A 202 -3.43 -5.16 -1.95
N THR A 203 -4.27 -4.31 -2.55
CA THR A 203 -5.19 -4.67 -3.64
C THR A 203 -4.44 -5.19 -4.87
N GLY A 204 -3.31 -4.59 -5.22
CA GLY A 204 -2.40 -5.07 -6.26
C GLY A 204 -1.78 -6.43 -5.89
N VAL A 205 -1.29 -6.58 -4.66
CA VAL A 205 -0.74 -7.85 -4.15
C VAL A 205 -1.82 -8.94 -4.09
N PHE A 206 -3.04 -8.63 -3.67
CA PHE A 206 -4.19 -9.55 -3.70
C PHE A 206 -4.49 -10.04 -5.12
N THR A 207 -4.46 -9.13 -6.10
CA THR A 207 -4.65 -9.47 -7.50
C THR A 207 -3.53 -10.35 -8.03
N ALA A 208 -2.27 -10.05 -7.69
CA ALA A 208 -1.12 -10.87 -8.06
C ALA A 208 -1.17 -12.27 -7.41
N TYR A 209 -1.60 -12.35 -6.15
CA TYR A 209 -1.78 -13.62 -5.44
C TYR A 209 -2.88 -14.46 -6.10
N ALA A 210 -4.01 -13.85 -6.42
CA ALA A 210 -5.08 -14.52 -7.14
C ALA A 210 -4.63 -15.04 -8.51
N ALA A 211 -3.94 -14.21 -9.30
CA ALA A 211 -3.39 -14.60 -10.59
C ALA A 211 -2.40 -15.76 -10.49
N LYS A 212 -1.54 -15.76 -9.45
CA LYS A 212 -0.52 -16.80 -9.26
C LYS A 212 -1.12 -18.16 -8.85
N HIS A 213 -2.11 -18.15 -7.96
CA HIS A 213 -2.59 -19.37 -7.29
C HIS A 213 -3.96 -19.85 -7.75
N HIS A 214 -4.84 -18.94 -8.18
CA HIS A 214 -6.26 -19.26 -8.37
C HIS A 214 -6.76 -19.09 -9.80
N PHE A 215 -6.04 -18.40 -10.68
CA PHE A 215 -6.50 -18.12 -12.03
C PHE A 215 -5.42 -18.36 -13.07
N ASP A 216 -5.85 -18.81 -14.26
CA ASP A 216 -5.05 -18.81 -15.48
C ASP A 216 -5.32 -17.53 -16.29
N GLU A 217 -6.55 -17.00 -16.20
CA GLU A 217 -6.98 -15.73 -16.78
C GLU A 217 -7.86 -14.95 -15.81
N LEU A 218 -7.54 -13.68 -15.58
CA LEU A 218 -8.39 -12.75 -14.86
C LEU A 218 -9.30 -12.02 -15.84
N HIS A 219 -10.62 -12.09 -15.67
CA HIS A 219 -11.58 -11.44 -16.57
C HIS A 219 -12.18 -10.17 -15.98
N THR A 220 -12.56 -10.19 -14.71
CA THR A 220 -13.08 -9.00 -14.03
C THR A 220 -12.39 -8.81 -12.69
N LEU A 221 -12.15 -7.56 -12.34
CA LEU A 221 -11.64 -7.12 -11.06
C LEU A 221 -12.49 -5.96 -10.56
N ASP A 222 -13.09 -6.14 -9.40
CA ASP A 222 -13.74 -5.08 -8.66
C ASP A 222 -13.04 -4.91 -7.31
N ILE A 223 -12.34 -3.79 -7.14
CA ILE A 223 -11.76 -3.37 -5.87
C ILE A 223 -12.88 -2.71 -5.08
N VAL A 224 -13.07 -3.13 -3.85
CA VAL A 224 -14.12 -2.63 -2.97
C VAL A 224 -13.51 -2.15 -1.67
N ASP A 225 -13.64 -0.85 -1.40
CA ASP A 225 -13.14 -0.19 -0.19
C ASP A 225 -14.31 0.33 0.64
N CYS A 226 -14.38 -0.17 1.86
CA CYS A 226 -15.36 0.26 2.85
C CYS A 226 -14.68 0.72 4.13
N ASN A 227 -14.90 1.98 4.47
CA ASN A 227 -14.72 2.44 5.84
C ASN A 227 -16.07 2.55 6.53
N ALA A 228 -16.37 1.59 7.41
CA ALA A 228 -17.60 1.54 8.22
C ALA A 228 -17.39 2.12 9.62
N GLY A 229 -16.37 2.94 9.79
CA GLY A 229 -16.05 3.58 11.07
C GLY A 229 -16.84 4.86 11.33
N ASP A 230 -16.88 5.24 12.61
CA ASP A 230 -17.43 6.51 13.07
C ASP A 230 -16.43 7.23 13.98
N HIS A 231 -15.95 8.38 13.54
CA HIS A 231 -15.04 9.28 14.27
C HIS A 231 -15.77 10.38 15.02
N HIS A 232 -17.11 10.36 15.05
CA HIS A 232 -17.99 11.32 15.76
C HIS A 232 -17.79 12.79 15.35
N LYS A 233 -17.35 13.05 14.10
CA LYS A 233 -17.27 14.39 13.52
C LYS A 233 -18.28 14.50 12.39
N ALA A 234 -18.97 15.62 12.28
CA ALA A 234 -19.93 15.88 11.22
C ALA A 234 -19.26 15.84 9.82
N PHE A 235 -18.02 16.33 9.74
CA PHE A 235 -17.20 16.25 8.53
C PHE A 235 -15.72 16.18 8.90
N ALA A 236 -15.06 15.11 8.51
CA ALA A 236 -13.61 14.92 8.56
C ALA A 236 -13.18 13.95 7.47
N THR A 237 -11.91 13.95 7.12
CA THR A 237 -11.31 13.01 6.15
C THR A 237 -10.34 12.10 6.87
N ASN A 238 -10.19 10.86 6.41
CA ASN A 238 -9.33 9.85 7.05
C ASN A 238 -7.85 9.99 6.69
N PHE A 239 -7.55 10.72 5.63
CA PHE A 239 -6.22 11.12 5.19
C PHE A 239 -6.24 12.59 4.79
N ASN A 240 -5.17 13.08 4.14
CA ASN A 240 -5.04 14.50 3.82
C ASN A 240 -6.32 15.07 3.18
N PRO A 241 -6.97 16.08 3.78
CA PRO A 241 -8.27 16.58 3.32
C PRO A 241 -8.26 17.07 1.87
N GLU A 242 -7.16 17.68 1.43
CA GLU A 242 -7.04 18.16 0.05
C GLU A 242 -7.03 17.00 -0.95
N ILE A 243 -6.20 15.98 -0.71
CA ILE A 243 -6.12 14.81 -1.60
C ILE A 243 -7.46 14.08 -1.62
N ASN A 244 -8.04 13.80 -0.44
CA ASN A 244 -9.33 13.13 -0.33
C ASN A 244 -10.45 13.87 -1.10
N ILE A 245 -10.56 15.19 -0.93
CA ILE A 245 -11.60 15.99 -1.60
C ILE A 245 -11.36 16.03 -3.12
N ARG A 246 -10.10 16.15 -3.57
CA ARG A 246 -9.76 16.15 -5.01
C ARG A 246 -10.13 14.82 -5.65
N GLU A 247 -9.80 13.71 -5.00
CA GLU A 247 -10.12 12.36 -5.45
C GLU A 247 -11.63 12.15 -5.59
N ILE A 248 -12.42 12.46 -4.56
CA ILE A 248 -13.87 12.23 -4.56
C ILE A 248 -14.61 13.15 -5.54
N THR A 249 -14.08 14.33 -5.82
CA THR A 249 -14.74 15.34 -6.67
C THR A 249 -14.38 15.23 -8.13
N GLN A 250 -13.43 14.38 -8.50
CA GLN A 250 -13.11 14.10 -9.90
C GLN A 250 -14.13 13.14 -10.54
N LYS A 251 -14.08 13.04 -11.87
CA LYS A 251 -14.86 12.04 -12.60
C LYS A 251 -14.46 10.63 -12.22
N GLY A 252 -15.46 9.76 -12.05
CA GLY A 252 -15.22 8.33 -11.99
C GLY A 252 -14.67 7.81 -13.33
N ARG A 253 -13.79 6.82 -13.28
CA ARG A 253 -13.21 6.19 -14.46
C ARG A 253 -13.00 4.71 -14.22
N TYR A 254 -13.42 3.88 -15.16
CA TYR A 254 -13.27 2.43 -15.07
C TYR A 254 -12.93 1.84 -16.45
N TYR A 255 -12.38 0.64 -16.44
CA TYR A 255 -12.03 -0.09 -17.66
C TYR A 255 -13.07 -1.16 -17.97
N GLU A 256 -13.54 -1.21 -19.22
CA GLU A 256 -14.44 -2.24 -19.71
C GLU A 256 -14.28 -2.45 -21.22
N ASP A 257 -14.23 -3.71 -21.65
CA ASP A 257 -14.12 -4.14 -23.05
C ASP A 257 -13.02 -3.42 -23.85
N GLY A 258 -11.85 -3.30 -23.27
CA GLY A 258 -10.67 -2.71 -23.91
C GLY A 258 -10.65 -1.18 -23.92
N LYS A 259 -11.54 -0.51 -23.17
CA LYS A 259 -11.68 0.94 -23.15
C LYS A 259 -11.85 1.49 -21.75
N TRP A 260 -11.39 2.70 -21.57
CA TRP A 260 -11.70 3.50 -20.39
C TRP A 260 -13.02 4.26 -20.59
N HIS A 261 -13.89 4.18 -19.59
CA HIS A 261 -15.16 4.88 -19.52
C HIS A 261 -15.12 5.90 -18.40
N GLU A 262 -15.72 7.07 -18.60
CA GLU A 262 -15.84 8.12 -17.59
C GLU A 262 -17.29 8.23 -17.11
N THR A 263 -17.46 8.59 -15.84
CA THR A 263 -18.75 8.92 -15.23
C THR A 263 -18.67 10.27 -14.52
N GLU A 264 -19.80 10.92 -14.31
CA GLU A 264 -19.83 12.07 -13.43
C GLU A 264 -19.49 11.66 -11.99
N PRO A 265 -18.88 12.53 -11.19
CA PRO A 265 -18.47 12.20 -9.82
C PRO A 265 -19.61 11.58 -9.01
N LEU A 266 -19.35 10.42 -8.41
CA LEU A 266 -20.30 9.69 -7.55
C LEU A 266 -21.67 9.37 -8.18
N SER A 267 -21.82 9.44 -9.51
CA SER A 267 -23.11 9.25 -10.21
C SER A 267 -23.53 7.78 -10.33
N VAL A 268 -22.57 6.86 -10.28
CA VAL A 268 -22.80 5.42 -10.33
C VAL A 268 -22.56 4.86 -8.93
N HIS A 269 -23.60 4.26 -8.36
CA HIS A 269 -23.52 3.70 -7.00
C HIS A 269 -24.44 2.51 -6.83
N GLN A 270 -24.11 1.65 -5.87
CA GLN A 270 -24.92 0.49 -5.49
C GLN A 270 -24.60 0.02 -4.08
N ALA A 271 -25.54 -0.69 -3.47
CA ALA A 271 -25.31 -1.33 -2.18
C ALA A 271 -24.46 -2.60 -2.37
N LEU A 272 -23.28 -2.64 -1.75
CA LEU A 272 -22.41 -3.81 -1.71
C LEU A 272 -22.39 -4.41 -0.30
N ASN A 273 -22.28 -5.72 -0.21
CA ASN A 273 -22.18 -6.41 1.07
C ASN A 273 -20.71 -6.66 1.43
N TYR A 274 -20.28 -6.14 2.58
CA TYR A 274 -18.92 -6.27 3.09
C TYR A 274 -18.89 -7.26 4.26
N PRO A 275 -17.92 -8.19 4.30
CA PRO A 275 -17.77 -9.11 5.43
C PRO A 275 -17.64 -8.37 6.76
N ASN A 276 -18.32 -8.85 7.80
CA ASN A 276 -18.43 -8.28 9.15
C ASN A 276 -19.14 -6.92 9.25
N VAL A 277 -19.24 -6.17 8.16
CA VAL A 277 -19.82 -4.81 8.10
C VAL A 277 -21.27 -4.83 7.63
N GLY A 278 -21.61 -5.74 6.69
CA GLY A 278 -22.93 -5.79 6.03
C GLY A 278 -23.05 -4.82 4.84
N PRO A 279 -24.27 -4.54 4.37
CA PRO A 279 -24.51 -3.73 3.18
C PRO A 279 -24.13 -2.25 3.41
N ARG A 280 -23.40 -1.69 2.44
CA ARG A 280 -23.05 -0.25 2.39
C ARG A 280 -23.20 0.28 0.98
N GLU A 281 -23.69 1.52 0.87
CA GLU A 281 -23.72 2.23 -0.40
C GLU A 281 -22.29 2.53 -0.86
N SER A 282 -21.95 2.03 -2.04
CA SER A 282 -20.62 2.12 -2.64
C SER A 282 -20.69 2.87 -3.95
N TYR A 283 -19.76 3.76 -4.17
CA TYR A 283 -19.71 4.67 -5.31
C TYR A 283 -18.56 4.29 -6.23
N LEU A 284 -18.84 4.22 -7.53
CA LEU A 284 -17.83 3.98 -8.54
C LEU A 284 -16.94 5.22 -8.65
N MET A 285 -15.64 5.00 -8.51
CA MET A 285 -14.62 6.04 -8.60
C MET A 285 -13.52 5.63 -9.58
N TYR A 286 -12.62 6.56 -9.86
CA TYR A 286 -11.30 6.22 -10.39
C TYR A 286 -10.33 6.08 -9.23
N HIS A 287 -9.46 5.08 -9.34
CA HIS A 287 -8.32 4.93 -8.46
C HIS A 287 -7.11 4.46 -9.27
N GLU A 288 -5.93 4.92 -8.94
CA GLU A 288 -4.75 4.82 -9.79
C GLU A 288 -4.26 3.39 -10.06
N GLU A 289 -4.44 2.45 -9.12
CA GLU A 289 -4.03 1.07 -9.33
C GLU A 289 -4.77 0.37 -10.48
N LEU A 290 -5.95 0.86 -10.86
CA LEU A 290 -6.64 0.33 -12.03
C LEU A 290 -5.79 0.46 -13.29
N GLU A 291 -4.98 1.54 -13.42
CA GLU A 291 -4.11 1.76 -14.57
C GLU A 291 -3.01 0.70 -14.65
N SER A 292 -2.33 0.43 -13.53
CA SER A 292 -1.26 -0.57 -13.47
C SER A 292 -1.80 -1.99 -13.61
N LEU A 293 -2.93 -2.31 -12.97
CA LEU A 293 -3.55 -3.63 -13.02
C LEU A 293 -4.04 -3.99 -14.43
N VAL A 294 -4.72 -3.06 -15.12
CA VAL A 294 -5.14 -3.26 -16.51
C VAL A 294 -3.94 -3.46 -17.45
N LYS A 295 -2.85 -2.73 -17.22
CA LYS A 295 -1.62 -2.87 -17.98
C LYS A 295 -0.93 -4.22 -17.72
N ASN A 296 -0.89 -4.68 -16.47
CA ASN A 296 -0.15 -5.89 -16.08
C ASN A 296 -0.96 -7.18 -16.27
N TYR A 297 -2.30 -7.09 -16.33
CA TYR A 297 -3.21 -8.23 -16.54
C TYR A 297 -4.04 -8.05 -17.82
N PRO A 298 -3.49 -8.33 -19.01
CA PRO A 298 -4.15 -8.02 -20.30
C PRO A 298 -5.38 -8.88 -20.59
N THR A 299 -5.67 -9.91 -19.80
CA THR A 299 -6.91 -10.71 -19.90
C THR A 299 -8.10 -10.06 -19.22
N LEU A 300 -7.87 -8.99 -18.44
CA LEU A 300 -8.94 -8.20 -17.82
C LEU A 300 -9.82 -7.55 -18.90
N ARG A 301 -11.11 -7.79 -18.81
CA ARG A 301 -12.17 -7.18 -19.63
C ARG A 301 -12.88 -6.07 -18.89
N ARG A 302 -12.87 -6.11 -17.54
CA ARG A 302 -13.45 -5.09 -16.66
C ARG A 302 -12.60 -4.91 -15.42
N ALA A 303 -12.33 -3.64 -15.06
CA ALA A 303 -11.68 -3.27 -13.80
C ALA A 303 -12.35 -2.01 -13.24
N ARG A 304 -12.82 -2.08 -11.98
CA ARG A 304 -13.57 -1.00 -11.31
C ARG A 304 -13.09 -0.84 -9.87
N PHE A 305 -13.24 0.38 -9.35
CA PHE A 305 -13.00 0.71 -7.96
C PHE A 305 -14.26 1.29 -7.32
N TRP A 306 -14.59 0.82 -6.13
CA TRP A 306 -15.79 1.18 -5.38
C TRP A 306 -15.41 1.60 -3.97
N MET A 307 -15.83 2.80 -3.56
CA MET A 307 -15.58 3.33 -2.21
C MET A 307 -16.88 3.73 -1.52
N THR A 308 -16.93 3.59 -0.20
CA THR A 308 -18.10 3.92 0.60
C THR A 308 -18.00 5.30 1.22
N PHE A 309 -19.12 6.01 1.27
CA PHE A 309 -19.24 7.30 1.93
C PHE A 309 -20.53 7.41 2.75
N GLY A 310 -20.45 7.99 3.95
CA GLY A 310 -21.61 8.31 4.75
C GLY A 310 -22.44 9.45 4.15
N GLN A 311 -23.75 9.38 4.26
CA GLN A 311 -24.65 10.41 3.71
C GLN A 311 -24.44 11.80 4.33
N GLU A 312 -24.05 11.87 5.59
CA GLU A 312 -23.69 13.13 6.26
C GLU A 312 -22.45 13.75 5.62
N TYR A 313 -21.40 12.94 5.40
CA TYR A 313 -20.19 13.37 4.71
C TYR A 313 -20.50 13.91 3.30
N LEU A 314 -21.27 13.18 2.49
CA LEU A 314 -21.63 13.59 1.13
C LEU A 314 -22.48 14.87 1.12
N THR A 315 -23.33 15.06 2.13
CA THR A 315 -24.15 16.28 2.26
C THR A 315 -23.26 17.50 2.51
N HIS A 316 -22.31 17.41 3.43
CA HIS A 316 -21.37 18.50 3.71
C HIS A 316 -20.45 18.77 2.52
N LEU A 317 -19.92 17.73 1.87
CA LEU A 317 -19.09 17.86 0.67
C LEU A 317 -19.82 18.62 -0.44
N ARG A 318 -21.08 18.25 -0.71
CA ARG A 318 -21.90 18.90 -1.74
C ARG A 318 -22.11 20.38 -1.44
N VAL A 319 -22.37 20.76 -0.17
CA VAL A 319 -22.48 22.17 0.22
C VAL A 319 -21.18 22.91 -0.06
N MET A 320 -20.03 22.34 0.33
CA MET A 320 -18.72 22.96 0.10
C MET A 320 -18.38 23.09 -1.40
N GLN A 321 -18.74 22.10 -2.22
CA GLN A 321 -18.62 22.20 -3.68
C GLN A 321 -19.47 23.34 -4.24
N ASN A 322 -20.75 23.43 -3.84
CA ASN A 322 -21.67 24.43 -4.35
C ASN A 322 -21.25 25.87 -4.03
N ILE A 323 -20.58 26.09 -2.91
CA ILE A 323 -20.04 27.41 -2.54
C ILE A 323 -18.60 27.63 -2.98
N GLY A 324 -17.98 26.69 -3.71
CA GLY A 324 -16.64 26.79 -4.28
C GLY A 324 -15.49 26.57 -3.29
N MET A 325 -15.75 26.04 -2.09
CA MET A 325 -14.71 25.79 -1.08
C MET A 325 -13.77 24.62 -1.43
N THR A 326 -14.16 23.75 -2.35
CA THR A 326 -13.31 22.65 -2.86
C THR A 326 -12.45 23.03 -4.06
N SER A 327 -12.50 24.30 -4.50
CA SER A 327 -11.76 24.77 -5.68
C SER A 327 -10.25 24.80 -5.43
N ILE A 328 -9.48 24.27 -6.39
CA ILE A 328 -8.01 24.39 -6.45
C ILE A 328 -7.55 25.71 -7.10
N LYS A 329 -8.48 26.47 -7.70
CA LYS A 329 -8.18 27.76 -8.35
C LYS A 329 -8.13 28.88 -7.32
N PRO A 330 -7.06 29.71 -7.34
CA PRO A 330 -6.95 30.81 -6.40
C PRO A 330 -8.04 31.87 -6.62
N ILE A 331 -8.48 32.46 -5.52
CA ILE A 331 -9.37 33.64 -5.51
C ILE A 331 -8.67 34.81 -4.83
N LEU A 332 -8.98 36.03 -5.23
CA LEU A 332 -8.44 37.23 -4.59
C LEU A 332 -9.37 37.68 -3.44
N TYR A 333 -8.86 37.66 -2.20
CA TYR A 333 -9.57 38.18 -1.03
C TYR A 333 -8.74 39.27 -0.35
N LYS A 334 -9.23 40.49 -0.31
CA LYS A 334 -8.55 41.67 0.28
C LYS A 334 -7.11 41.84 -0.17
N GLY A 335 -6.81 41.58 -1.45
CA GLY A 335 -5.47 41.69 -2.02
C GLY A 335 -4.53 40.52 -1.77
N VAL A 336 -5.00 39.44 -1.13
CA VAL A 336 -4.25 38.19 -0.93
C VAL A 336 -4.88 37.08 -1.77
N GLU A 337 -4.07 36.32 -2.47
CA GLU A 337 -4.51 35.11 -3.16
C GLU A 337 -4.74 33.99 -2.13
N ILE A 338 -5.91 33.37 -2.21
CA ILE A 338 -6.30 32.24 -1.37
C ILE A 338 -6.78 31.12 -2.30
N VAL A 339 -6.24 29.92 -2.12
CA VAL A 339 -6.77 28.69 -2.75
C VAL A 339 -7.82 28.10 -1.78
N PRO A 340 -9.13 28.08 -2.16
CA PRO A 340 -10.20 27.70 -1.25
C PRO A 340 -10.00 26.35 -0.56
N ILE A 341 -9.58 25.31 -1.29
CA ILE A 341 -9.34 23.97 -0.72
C ILE A 341 -8.20 23.96 0.31
N GLN A 342 -7.17 24.81 0.14
CA GLN A 342 -6.08 24.94 1.14
C GLN A 342 -6.57 25.59 2.43
N PHE A 343 -7.47 26.55 2.32
CA PHE A 343 -8.13 27.16 3.49
C PHE A 343 -9.05 26.15 4.18
N LEU A 344 -9.84 25.39 3.40
CA LEU A 344 -10.70 24.33 3.92
C LEU A 344 -9.88 23.28 4.70
N LYS A 345 -8.77 22.81 4.11
CA LYS A 345 -7.83 21.89 4.77
C LYS A 345 -7.30 22.42 6.12
N ALA A 346 -7.05 23.73 6.23
CA ALA A 346 -6.53 24.34 7.45
C ALA A 346 -7.55 24.40 8.59
N VAL A 347 -8.85 24.34 8.30
CA VAL A 347 -9.94 24.39 9.31
C VAL A 347 -10.53 23.01 9.63
N LEU A 348 -10.24 22.00 8.82
CA LEU A 348 -10.70 20.63 9.06
C LEU A 348 -9.88 19.94 10.16
N PRO A 349 -10.45 18.97 10.88
CA PRO A 349 -9.71 18.15 11.83
C PRO A 349 -8.48 17.47 11.18
N ASP A 350 -7.36 17.40 11.91
CA ASP A 350 -6.19 16.64 11.44
C ASP A 350 -6.55 15.13 11.45
N PRO A 351 -6.44 14.42 10.32
CA PRO A 351 -6.73 12.99 10.24
C PRO A 351 -5.93 12.14 11.24
N GLY A 352 -4.73 12.59 11.61
CA GLY A 352 -3.89 11.93 12.61
C GLY A 352 -4.46 11.98 14.03
N GLU A 353 -5.40 12.89 14.32
CA GLU A 353 -6.02 13.07 15.64
C GLU A 353 -7.39 12.39 15.76
N LEU A 354 -7.87 11.71 14.72
CA LEU A 354 -9.19 11.06 14.74
C LEU A 354 -9.22 9.74 15.52
N GLY A 355 -8.06 9.10 15.80
CA GLY A 355 -7.97 7.72 16.24
C GLY A 355 -8.56 7.42 17.61
N GLU A 356 -8.47 8.34 18.60
CA GLU A 356 -8.77 8.07 20.01
C GLU A 356 -10.19 7.54 20.25
N ASN A 357 -11.19 8.09 19.56
CA ASN A 357 -12.60 7.72 19.72
C ASN A 357 -13.21 7.11 18.45
N TYR A 358 -12.35 6.62 17.54
CA TYR A 358 -12.80 6.03 16.30
C TYR A 358 -13.27 4.60 16.53
N THR A 359 -14.52 4.32 16.20
CA THR A 359 -15.14 2.99 16.31
C THR A 359 -15.36 2.37 14.95
N GLY A 360 -15.72 1.07 14.91
CA GLY A 360 -15.95 0.34 13.65
C GLY A 360 -14.68 -0.16 13.01
N GLU A 361 -14.78 -0.52 11.75
CA GLU A 361 -13.68 -1.15 10.99
C GLU A 361 -13.71 -0.78 9.51
N THR A 362 -12.57 -0.95 8.85
CA THR A 362 -12.50 -0.97 7.38
C THR A 362 -12.71 -2.39 6.86
N SER A 363 -13.19 -2.54 5.63
CA SER A 363 -13.28 -3.81 4.90
C SER A 363 -12.89 -3.55 3.45
N ILE A 364 -11.69 -3.96 3.06
CA ILE A 364 -11.12 -3.64 1.75
C ILE A 364 -10.67 -4.93 1.06
N GLY A 365 -10.95 -5.07 -0.24
CA GLY A 365 -10.54 -6.28 -0.96
C GLY A 365 -10.85 -6.27 -2.45
N CYS A 366 -10.54 -7.40 -3.07
CA CYS A 366 -10.66 -7.61 -4.51
C CYS A 366 -11.65 -8.74 -4.81
N ARG A 367 -12.72 -8.44 -5.54
CA ARG A 367 -13.62 -9.43 -6.12
C ARG A 367 -13.18 -9.72 -7.54
N ILE A 368 -12.86 -10.96 -7.81
CA ILE A 368 -12.24 -11.39 -9.07
C ILE A 368 -13.07 -12.50 -9.70
N ARG A 369 -13.27 -12.41 -11.01
CA ARG A 369 -13.80 -13.50 -11.83
C ARG A 369 -12.84 -13.80 -12.95
N GLY A 370 -12.67 -15.07 -13.28
CA GLY A 370 -11.77 -15.51 -14.34
C GLY A 370 -11.87 -17.00 -14.60
N LEU A 371 -10.87 -17.55 -15.26
CA LEU A 371 -10.77 -18.97 -15.57
C LEU A 371 -9.66 -19.65 -14.77
N LYS A 372 -9.94 -20.88 -14.32
CA LYS A 372 -8.96 -21.84 -13.83
C LYS A 372 -9.23 -23.20 -14.44
N ASP A 373 -8.22 -23.77 -15.11
CA ASP A 373 -8.34 -25.06 -15.82
C ASP A 373 -9.55 -25.09 -16.78
N GLY A 374 -9.84 -23.95 -17.44
CA GLY A 374 -10.96 -23.77 -18.37
C GLY A 374 -12.34 -23.62 -17.71
N CYS A 375 -12.44 -23.59 -16.39
CA CYS A 375 -13.68 -23.40 -15.65
C CYS A 375 -13.76 -21.98 -15.10
N GLU A 376 -14.94 -21.35 -15.21
CA GLU A 376 -15.18 -20.07 -14.55
C GLU A 376 -15.20 -20.23 -13.03
N GLN A 377 -14.55 -19.30 -12.35
CA GLN A 377 -14.65 -19.18 -10.89
C GLN A 377 -14.70 -17.72 -10.45
N THR A 378 -15.23 -17.53 -9.27
CA THR A 378 -15.25 -16.26 -8.54
C THR A 378 -14.44 -16.39 -7.26
N TYR A 379 -13.75 -15.32 -6.91
CA TYR A 379 -12.87 -15.26 -5.76
C TYR A 379 -12.93 -13.87 -5.13
N TYR A 380 -13.02 -13.83 -3.83
CA TYR A 380 -12.95 -12.58 -3.06
C TYR A 380 -11.89 -12.72 -1.98
N VAL A 381 -10.87 -11.88 -2.06
CA VAL A 381 -9.83 -11.73 -1.04
C VAL A 381 -9.97 -10.36 -0.39
N TYR A 382 -9.96 -10.32 0.94
CA TYR A 382 -10.23 -9.09 1.68
C TYR A 382 -9.54 -9.07 3.05
N ASN A 383 -9.44 -7.87 3.60
CA ASN A 383 -9.00 -7.60 4.98
C ASN A 383 -10.06 -6.78 5.71
N ASN A 384 -10.23 -7.05 7.00
CA ASN A 384 -10.93 -6.16 7.94
C ASN A 384 -9.93 -5.59 8.95
N CYS A 385 -9.99 -4.29 9.21
CA CYS A 385 -9.12 -3.61 10.18
C CYS A 385 -9.93 -2.77 11.16
N SER A 386 -9.89 -3.12 12.44
CA SER A 386 -10.56 -2.37 13.51
C SER A 386 -9.82 -1.06 13.79
N HIS A 387 -10.53 0.07 13.74
CA HIS A 387 -9.99 1.39 14.10
C HIS A 387 -9.45 1.42 15.52
N ARG A 388 -10.16 0.79 16.45
CA ARG A 388 -9.76 0.72 17.85
C ARG A 388 -8.49 -0.10 18.06
N ALA A 389 -8.40 -1.29 17.44
CA ALA A 389 -7.22 -2.12 17.56
C ALA A 389 -5.99 -1.44 16.95
N ALA A 390 -6.14 -0.80 15.78
CA ALA A 390 -5.09 -0.01 15.15
C ALA A 390 -4.58 1.13 16.07
N TYR A 391 -5.51 1.83 16.71
CA TYR A 391 -5.17 2.90 17.65
C TYR A 391 -4.48 2.39 18.92
N GLU A 392 -4.96 1.30 19.51
CA GLU A 392 -4.34 0.69 20.69
C GLU A 392 -2.91 0.22 20.42
N GLU A 393 -2.61 -0.24 19.19
CA GLU A 393 -1.26 -0.68 18.83
C GLU A 393 -0.33 0.47 18.45
N THR A 394 -0.83 1.42 17.63
CA THR A 394 0.04 2.42 17.01
C THR A 394 -0.27 3.87 17.35
N GLY A 395 -1.40 4.15 17.99
CA GLY A 395 -1.90 5.50 18.25
C GLY A 395 -2.44 6.19 17.00
N ALA A 396 -2.73 5.43 15.93
CA ALA A 396 -3.29 5.94 14.70
C ALA A 396 -4.58 5.17 14.30
N GLN A 397 -5.46 5.81 13.54
CA GLN A 397 -6.72 5.20 13.12
C GLN A 397 -6.51 4.17 11.99
N GLY A 398 -7.55 3.32 11.74
CA GLY A 398 -7.47 2.17 10.85
C GLY A 398 -7.04 2.48 9.41
N VAL A 399 -7.47 3.61 8.80
CA VAL A 399 -7.05 3.96 7.43
C VAL A 399 -5.56 4.30 7.36
N SER A 400 -5.01 4.99 8.38
CA SER A 400 -3.56 5.18 8.48
C SER A 400 -2.83 3.85 8.73
N TYR A 401 -3.46 2.92 9.46
CA TYR A 401 -2.89 1.61 9.76
C TYR A 401 -2.85 0.72 8.51
N THR A 402 -3.96 0.66 7.75
CA THR A 402 -4.02 -0.12 6.50
C THR A 402 -3.04 0.35 5.45
N THR A 403 -2.64 1.63 5.44
CA THR A 403 -1.63 2.17 4.53
C THR A 403 -0.20 2.02 5.09
N GLY A 404 0.00 2.28 6.38
CA GLY A 404 1.34 2.31 6.98
C GLY A 404 1.97 0.94 7.18
N VAL A 405 1.15 -0.08 7.47
CA VAL A 405 1.64 -1.47 7.61
C VAL A 405 2.18 -2.01 6.28
N PRO A 406 1.47 -1.92 5.14
CA PRO A 406 2.00 -2.34 3.85
C PRO A 406 3.26 -1.58 3.42
N ALA A 407 3.34 -0.28 3.67
CA ALA A 407 4.55 0.51 3.39
C ALA A 407 5.77 -0.05 4.15
N MET A 408 5.59 -0.42 5.42
CA MET A 408 6.63 -1.07 6.20
C MET A 408 6.96 -2.47 5.65
N ILE A 409 5.95 -3.27 5.27
CA ILE A 409 6.18 -4.61 4.70
C ILE A 409 6.95 -4.50 3.37
N GLY A 410 6.58 -3.59 2.47
CA GLY A 410 7.31 -3.36 1.22
C GLY A 410 8.77 -2.96 1.46
N ALA A 411 9.02 -2.07 2.44
CA ALA A 411 10.37 -1.71 2.85
C ALA A 411 11.14 -2.92 3.42
N LYS A 412 10.48 -3.79 4.20
CA LYS A 412 11.04 -5.05 4.70
C LYS A 412 11.40 -5.98 3.54
N MET A 413 10.48 -6.21 2.59
CA MET A 413 10.74 -7.04 1.40
C MET A 413 11.92 -6.53 0.59
N PHE A 414 12.07 -5.21 0.49
CA PHE A 414 13.22 -4.60 -0.17
C PHE A 414 14.53 -4.87 0.60
N LEU A 415 14.56 -4.62 1.91
CA LEU A 415 15.78 -4.82 2.73
C LEU A 415 16.21 -6.29 2.75
N GLU A 416 15.27 -7.21 2.82
CA GLU A 416 15.51 -8.67 2.75
C GLU A 416 15.90 -9.16 1.34
N GLY A 417 15.88 -8.28 0.33
CA GLY A 417 16.26 -8.58 -1.04
C GLY A 417 15.18 -9.26 -1.88
N GLN A 418 13.99 -9.49 -1.33
CA GLN A 418 12.89 -10.18 -2.02
C GLN A 418 12.26 -9.30 -3.12
N TRP A 419 12.22 -7.96 -2.89
CA TRP A 419 11.69 -6.98 -3.83
C TRP A 419 12.76 -6.02 -4.37
N ARG A 420 14.00 -6.47 -4.48
CA ARG A 420 15.09 -5.73 -5.15
C ARG A 420 15.13 -6.06 -6.63
N ARG A 421 14.68 -5.14 -7.48
CA ARG A 421 14.66 -5.28 -8.93
C ARG A 421 14.90 -3.93 -9.59
N PRO A 422 16.05 -3.70 -10.28
CA PRO A 422 16.34 -2.41 -10.89
C PRO A 422 15.24 -1.94 -11.86
N GLY A 423 14.83 -0.68 -11.74
CA GLY A 423 13.74 -0.08 -12.49
C GLY A 423 12.64 0.49 -11.60
N VAL A 424 11.48 0.79 -12.19
CA VAL A 424 10.27 1.27 -11.51
C VAL A 424 9.16 0.24 -11.69
N TRP A 425 8.55 -0.17 -10.58
CA TRP A 425 7.63 -1.31 -10.54
C TRP A 425 6.47 -1.04 -9.59
N ASN A 426 5.26 -1.39 -10.02
CA ASN A 426 4.11 -1.46 -9.11
C ASN A 426 4.18 -2.76 -8.29
N VAL A 427 3.53 -2.81 -7.15
CA VAL A 427 3.63 -3.93 -6.19
C VAL A 427 3.19 -5.28 -6.77
N GLU A 428 2.20 -5.30 -7.66
CA GLU A 428 1.71 -6.51 -8.33
C GLU A 428 2.69 -7.14 -9.33
N GLU A 429 3.80 -6.45 -9.64
CA GLU A 429 4.86 -6.95 -10.50
C GLU A 429 5.94 -7.76 -9.75
N PHE A 430 5.80 -7.89 -8.41
CA PHE A 430 6.65 -8.70 -7.54
C PHE A 430 5.97 -10.01 -7.12
N ASP A 431 6.74 -10.91 -6.48
CA ASP A 431 6.15 -12.12 -5.88
C ASP A 431 5.25 -11.74 -4.69
N PRO A 432 3.94 -12.09 -4.71
CA PRO A 432 3.01 -11.72 -3.66
C PRO A 432 3.16 -12.54 -2.37
N ASP A 433 3.65 -13.79 -2.45
CA ASP A 433 3.57 -14.75 -1.34
C ASP A 433 4.24 -14.28 -0.04
N PRO A 434 5.48 -13.75 -0.08
CA PRO A 434 6.11 -13.27 1.14
C PRO A 434 5.37 -12.08 1.75
N PHE A 435 4.84 -11.18 0.93
CA PHE A 435 4.06 -10.04 1.39
C PHE A 435 2.73 -10.46 2.01
N MET A 436 1.99 -11.39 1.39
CA MET A 436 0.75 -11.98 1.89
C MET A 436 0.96 -12.66 3.25
N LYS A 437 2.09 -13.33 3.44
CA LYS A 437 2.47 -13.92 4.73
C LYS A 437 2.70 -12.84 5.79
N GLU A 438 3.43 -11.79 5.45
CA GLU A 438 3.72 -10.68 6.36
C GLU A 438 2.46 -9.90 6.77
N LEU A 439 1.48 -9.72 5.89
CA LEU A 439 0.20 -9.09 6.26
C LEU A 439 -0.42 -9.75 7.50
N ASN A 440 -0.46 -11.09 7.54
CA ASN A 440 -0.99 -11.83 8.69
C ASN A 440 -0.16 -11.61 9.96
N VAL A 441 1.16 -11.52 9.84
CA VAL A 441 2.08 -11.34 10.98
C VAL A 441 2.02 -9.90 11.51
N GLN A 442 1.84 -8.94 10.62
CA GLN A 442 1.94 -7.51 10.93
C GLN A 442 0.59 -6.86 11.30
N GLY A 443 -0.47 -7.65 11.49
CA GLY A 443 -1.75 -7.16 12.02
C GLY A 443 -2.81 -6.80 10.98
N LEU A 444 -2.60 -7.20 9.71
CA LEU A 444 -3.59 -7.09 8.64
C LEU A 444 -3.93 -8.49 8.08
N PRO A 445 -4.57 -9.36 8.87
CA PRO A 445 -4.95 -10.70 8.40
C PRO A 445 -5.93 -10.58 7.24
N TRP A 446 -5.71 -11.40 6.22
CA TRP A 446 -6.59 -11.47 5.05
C TRP A 446 -7.40 -12.77 5.03
N HIS A 447 -8.51 -12.73 4.32
CA HIS A 447 -9.49 -13.81 4.23
C HIS A 447 -9.87 -14.05 2.77
N GLU A 448 -10.36 -15.26 2.48
CA GLU A 448 -10.75 -15.70 1.14
C GLU A 448 -12.17 -16.24 1.13
N ILE A 449 -12.90 -15.96 0.05
CA ILE A 449 -14.21 -16.56 -0.26
C ILE A 449 -14.16 -17.06 -1.70
N PHE A 450 -14.47 -18.33 -1.89
CA PHE A 450 -14.56 -18.97 -3.22
C PHE A 450 -16.01 -19.22 -3.60
N GLY A 451 -16.31 -18.95 -4.86
CA GLY A 451 -17.68 -19.17 -5.38
C GLY A 451 -18.69 -18.19 -4.81
N GLY A 452 -19.97 -18.47 -5.04
CA GLY A 452 -21.08 -17.63 -4.59
C GLY A 452 -21.40 -16.49 -5.57
N ASP A 453 -22.45 -15.75 -5.22
CA ASP A 453 -22.92 -14.59 -5.97
C ASP A 453 -22.08 -13.36 -5.58
N LEU A 454 -20.87 -13.30 -6.11
CA LEU A 454 -19.94 -12.17 -5.94
C LEU A 454 -20.07 -11.17 -7.10
N GLU A 455 -21.16 -11.22 -7.86
CA GLU A 455 -21.39 -10.30 -8.98
C GLU A 455 -21.61 -8.86 -8.49
N LEU A 456 -20.94 -7.93 -9.16
CA LEU A 456 -21.14 -6.49 -9.08
C LEU A 456 -21.80 -5.98 -10.36
#